data_b2f4c8f9989be81c0ce51cc18c2640e1
#
_entry.id   b2f4c8f9989be81c0ce51cc18c2640e1
#
_cell.length_a   1.000
_cell.length_b   1.000
_cell.length_c   1.000
_cell.angle_alpha   90.00
_cell.angle_beta   90.00
_cell.angle_gamma   90.00
#
_symmetry.space_group_name_H-M   'P 1'
#
loop_
_entity.id
_entity.type
_entity.pdbx_description
1 polymer ?
#
loop_
_entity_poly.entity_id
_entity_poly.type
_entity_poly.pdbx_seq_one_letter_code
_entity_poly.pdbx_strand_id
1 'polypeptide(L)'
;TLFTTPDKQRYSARYIMMADSNVFDIFPVPILSGNPKVVLAKPWYAMISRSLAEKMGGIEKVEGLTIIPDENPGLEVTIGGVFEDLPQNASLRYDMLVAMSGMDPESLNNWLGNDRYAGYVRLSPGVTPDSLTPAIHDMTLRHHDQEALRKSGYELTYTLRPLLDLHSKAGEVKNMVMMLGILAFALLFTAIMNYILITISSIVNRTKEVAVHKSYGASETNIHSMVLSETLVHMVCSIMVSIFLIFLCRDIIYDL
;
A
#
# COMPACT_ATOMS: atom_id res chain seq x y z
N THR A 1 18.18 -6.48 1.39
CA THR A 1 19.33 -7.30 0.95
C THR A 1 20.40 -6.42 0.36
N LEU A 2 21.66 -6.68 0.74
CA LEU A 2 22.85 -6.06 0.17
C LEU A 2 23.40 -6.97 -0.94
N PHE A 3 23.96 -6.37 -1.97
CA PHE A 3 24.65 -7.10 -3.04
C PHE A 3 25.87 -6.33 -3.54
N THR A 4 26.81 -7.05 -4.06
CA THR A 4 28.10 -6.56 -4.52
C THR A 4 28.21 -6.73 -6.03
N THR A 5 28.70 -5.70 -6.72
CA THR A 5 29.01 -5.72 -8.15
C THR A 5 30.45 -6.23 -8.38
N PRO A 6 30.83 -6.61 -9.63
CA PRO A 6 32.20 -7.03 -9.95
C PRO A 6 33.24 -5.97 -9.58
N ASP A 7 32.90 -4.69 -9.63
CA ASP A 7 33.77 -3.56 -9.25
C ASP A 7 33.87 -3.37 -7.73
N LYS A 8 33.40 -4.35 -6.94
CA LYS A 8 33.37 -4.32 -5.48
C LYS A 8 32.58 -3.17 -4.87
N GLN A 9 31.66 -2.57 -5.61
CA GLN A 9 30.72 -1.61 -5.06
C GLN A 9 29.53 -2.33 -4.44
N ARG A 10 29.05 -1.83 -3.30
CA ARG A 10 27.93 -2.41 -2.57
C ARG A 10 26.70 -1.56 -2.70
N TYR A 11 25.59 -2.18 -3.04
CA TYR A 11 24.28 -1.56 -3.18
C TYR A 11 23.25 -2.28 -2.32
N SER A 12 22.14 -1.62 -2.05
CA SER A 12 21.03 -2.21 -1.33
C SER A 12 19.72 -2.11 -2.12
N ALA A 13 19.01 -3.23 -2.23
CA ALA A 13 17.62 -3.24 -2.61
C ALA A 13 16.76 -3.53 -1.36
N ARG A 14 15.69 -2.76 -1.17
CA ARG A 14 14.80 -2.93 -0.01
C ARG A 14 13.87 -4.12 -0.19
N TYR A 15 13.29 -4.23 -1.36
CA TYR A 15 12.26 -5.22 -1.68
C TYR A 15 12.69 -6.04 -2.87
N ILE A 16 13.16 -7.26 -2.60
CA ILE A 16 13.49 -8.24 -3.64
C ILE A 16 12.40 -9.31 -3.63
N MET A 17 11.84 -9.59 -4.79
CA MET A 17 10.85 -10.63 -4.96
C MET A 17 11.27 -11.55 -6.10
N MET A 18 10.86 -12.81 -6.02
CA MET A 18 10.94 -13.72 -7.15
C MET A 18 9.61 -13.69 -7.89
N ALA A 19 9.68 -13.65 -9.22
CA ALA A 19 8.49 -13.57 -10.07
C ALA A 19 8.65 -14.43 -11.33
N ASP A 20 7.51 -14.85 -11.86
CA ASP A 20 7.46 -15.46 -13.17
C ASP A 20 7.51 -14.41 -14.31
N SER A 21 7.66 -14.87 -15.53
CA SER A 21 7.76 -14.00 -16.71
C SER A 21 6.47 -13.24 -17.05
N ASN A 22 5.35 -13.55 -16.40
CA ASN A 22 4.04 -12.94 -16.67
C ASN A 22 3.67 -11.85 -15.65
N VAL A 23 4.53 -11.55 -14.70
CA VAL A 23 4.25 -10.60 -13.62
C VAL A 23 3.77 -9.23 -14.15
N PHE A 24 4.38 -8.74 -15.24
CA PHE A 24 3.99 -7.46 -15.83
C PHE A 24 2.74 -7.51 -16.71
N ASP A 25 2.25 -8.71 -17.06
CA ASP A 25 0.93 -8.88 -17.69
C ASP A 25 -0.21 -8.67 -16.68
N ILE A 26 0.06 -8.93 -15.40
CA ILE A 26 -0.90 -8.76 -14.29
C ILE A 26 -0.73 -7.39 -13.63
N PHE A 27 0.51 -6.98 -13.39
CA PHE A 27 0.89 -5.70 -12.80
C PHE A 27 1.64 -4.85 -13.82
N PRO A 28 0.94 -4.17 -14.73
CA PRO A 28 1.57 -3.42 -15.80
C PRO A 28 2.36 -2.24 -15.24
N VAL A 29 3.65 -2.24 -15.56
CA VAL A 29 4.59 -1.14 -15.25
C VAL A 29 5.36 -0.82 -16.54
N PRO A 30 5.63 0.45 -16.85
CA PRO A 30 6.45 0.79 -18.02
C PRO A 30 7.83 0.12 -17.95
N ILE A 31 8.22 -0.53 -19.03
CA ILE A 31 9.54 -1.15 -19.15
C ILE A 31 10.45 -0.18 -19.88
N LEU A 32 11.59 0.12 -19.27
CA LEU A 32 12.58 1.08 -19.76
C LEU A 32 13.67 0.40 -20.58
N SER A 33 14.04 -0.83 -20.21
CA SER A 33 15.05 -1.64 -20.91
C SER A 33 14.77 -3.11 -20.71
N GLY A 34 15.16 -3.94 -21.67
CA GLY A 34 15.00 -5.38 -21.64
C GLY A 34 13.57 -5.85 -21.97
N ASN A 35 13.44 -7.16 -22.14
CA ASN A 35 12.15 -7.81 -22.34
C ASN A 35 11.82 -8.70 -21.14
N PRO A 36 10.81 -8.35 -20.30
CA PRO A 36 10.49 -9.10 -19.08
C PRO A 36 10.25 -10.58 -19.32
N LYS A 37 9.55 -10.94 -20.41
CA LYS A 37 9.23 -12.33 -20.73
C LYS A 37 10.48 -13.16 -21.04
N VAL A 38 11.49 -12.53 -21.61
CA VAL A 38 12.77 -13.18 -21.90
C VAL A 38 13.67 -13.19 -20.68
N VAL A 39 13.74 -12.07 -19.97
CA VAL A 39 14.59 -11.91 -18.78
C VAL A 39 14.14 -12.84 -17.66
N LEU A 40 12.88 -12.78 -17.26
CA LEU A 40 12.35 -13.53 -16.12
C LEU A 40 12.07 -15.02 -16.47
N ALA A 41 12.25 -15.43 -17.71
CA ALA A 41 12.25 -16.84 -18.09
C ALA A 41 13.64 -17.50 -17.91
N LYS A 42 14.72 -16.72 -17.80
CA LYS A 42 16.08 -17.23 -17.62
C LYS A 42 16.41 -17.37 -16.14
N PRO A 43 16.96 -18.52 -15.71
CA PRO A 43 17.39 -18.70 -14.33
C PRO A 43 18.37 -17.61 -13.89
N TRP A 44 18.15 -17.07 -12.69
CA TRP A 44 19.02 -16.08 -12.03
C TRP A 44 19.22 -14.78 -12.82
N TYR A 45 18.25 -14.44 -13.68
CA TYR A 45 18.15 -13.11 -14.24
C TYR A 45 17.22 -12.25 -13.40
N ALA A 46 17.46 -10.95 -13.43
CA ALA A 46 16.64 -9.99 -12.69
C ALA A 46 16.27 -8.76 -13.51
N MET A 47 15.15 -8.17 -13.16
CA MET A 47 14.77 -6.82 -13.55
C MET A 47 14.82 -5.91 -12.33
N ILE A 48 15.29 -4.67 -12.51
CA ILE A 48 15.43 -3.71 -11.41
C ILE A 48 14.64 -2.43 -11.68
N SER A 49 14.31 -1.70 -10.62
CA SER A 49 13.62 -0.41 -10.71
C SER A 49 14.56 0.69 -11.26
N ARG A 50 13.98 1.75 -11.84
CA ARG A 50 14.71 2.92 -12.30
C ARG A 50 15.60 3.51 -11.20
N SER A 51 15.04 3.77 -10.04
CA SER A 51 15.78 4.34 -8.91
C SER A 51 16.98 3.48 -8.49
N LEU A 52 16.88 2.16 -8.57
CA LEU A 52 18.00 1.28 -8.28
C LEU A 52 19.03 1.34 -9.41
N ALA A 53 18.61 1.34 -10.67
CA ALA A 53 19.50 1.48 -11.83
C ALA A 53 20.27 2.80 -11.81
N GLU A 54 19.64 3.92 -11.47
CA GLU A 54 20.27 5.23 -11.35
C GLU A 54 21.33 5.26 -10.25
N LYS A 55 21.07 4.65 -9.09
CA LYS A 55 22.06 4.49 -8.01
C LYS A 55 23.28 3.67 -8.45
N MET A 56 23.10 2.73 -9.37
CA MET A 56 24.15 1.86 -9.91
C MET A 56 24.89 2.47 -11.12
N GLY A 57 24.55 3.70 -11.51
CA GLY A 57 25.25 4.44 -12.57
C GLY A 57 24.49 4.60 -13.88
N GLY A 58 23.20 4.27 -13.90
CA GLY A 58 22.27 4.51 -15.00
C GLY A 58 21.86 3.24 -15.77
N ILE A 59 20.76 3.36 -16.50
CA ILE A 59 20.10 2.24 -17.18
C ILE A 59 21.05 1.52 -18.16
N GLU A 60 21.82 2.25 -18.94
CA GLU A 60 22.73 1.68 -19.95
C GLU A 60 23.88 0.86 -19.35
N LYS A 61 24.27 1.15 -18.09
CA LYS A 61 25.39 0.48 -17.43
C LYS A 61 24.98 -0.79 -16.68
N VAL A 62 23.73 -0.88 -16.29
CA VAL A 62 23.27 -2.00 -15.44
C VAL A 62 22.80 -3.21 -16.23
N GLU A 63 22.43 -3.03 -17.51
CA GLU A 63 22.00 -4.15 -18.35
C GLU A 63 23.18 -5.08 -18.66
N GLY A 64 23.02 -6.35 -18.34
CA GLY A 64 24.08 -7.36 -18.46
C GLY A 64 25.03 -7.41 -17.26
N LEU A 65 24.91 -6.52 -16.28
CA LEU A 65 25.73 -6.52 -15.08
C LEU A 65 25.35 -7.70 -14.18
N THR A 66 26.36 -8.43 -13.71
CA THR A 66 26.17 -9.50 -12.74
C THR A 66 26.37 -8.96 -11.34
N ILE A 67 25.48 -9.30 -10.43
CA ILE A 67 25.51 -8.93 -9.03
C ILE A 67 25.56 -10.20 -8.15
N ILE A 68 26.17 -10.10 -6.99
CA ILE A 68 26.32 -11.20 -6.04
C ILE A 68 25.66 -10.76 -4.72
N PRO A 69 24.57 -11.44 -4.28
CA PRO A 69 23.97 -11.18 -2.97
C PRO A 69 24.96 -11.51 -1.83
N ASP A 70 25.12 -10.61 -0.88
CA ASP A 70 26.02 -10.80 0.25
C ASP A 70 25.61 -12.00 1.13
N GLU A 71 24.33 -12.30 1.18
CA GLU A 71 23.77 -13.45 1.94
C GLU A 71 24.07 -14.80 1.28
N ASN A 72 24.35 -14.81 -0.03
CA ASN A 72 24.69 -16.01 -0.79
C ASN A 72 25.81 -15.69 -1.81
N PRO A 73 27.08 -15.66 -1.39
CA PRO A 73 28.19 -15.30 -2.25
C PRO A 73 28.45 -16.26 -3.44
N GLY A 74 27.80 -17.42 -3.44
CA GLY A 74 27.87 -18.39 -4.56
C GLY A 74 26.81 -18.17 -5.63
N LEU A 75 25.90 -17.22 -5.43
CA LEU A 75 24.82 -16.95 -6.35
C LEU A 75 25.11 -15.71 -7.21
N GLU A 76 25.17 -15.90 -8.51
CA GLU A 76 25.29 -14.80 -9.48
C GLU A 76 23.94 -14.49 -10.09
N VAL A 77 23.52 -13.22 -10.03
CA VAL A 77 22.27 -12.74 -10.63
C VAL A 77 22.61 -11.71 -11.69
N THR A 78 22.13 -11.92 -12.93
CA THR A 78 22.38 -11.00 -14.04
C THR A 78 21.19 -10.04 -14.22
N ILE A 79 21.45 -8.75 -14.23
CA ILE A 79 20.44 -7.73 -14.51
C ILE A 79 20.16 -7.73 -16.02
N GLY A 80 18.94 -8.07 -16.42
CA GLY A 80 18.53 -8.19 -17.81
C GLY A 80 17.58 -7.09 -18.29
N GLY A 81 17.21 -6.15 -17.40
CA GLY A 81 16.34 -5.03 -17.78
C GLY A 81 15.94 -4.15 -16.61
N VAL A 82 15.29 -3.04 -16.95
CA VAL A 82 14.88 -2.00 -16.01
C VAL A 82 13.41 -1.65 -16.23
N PHE A 83 12.67 -1.51 -15.15
CA PHE A 83 11.29 -1.05 -15.13
C PHE A 83 11.15 0.28 -14.40
N GLU A 84 10.05 1.00 -14.65
CA GLU A 84 9.74 2.26 -13.98
C GLU A 84 9.44 2.04 -12.51
N ASP A 85 9.76 3.00 -11.66
CA ASP A 85 9.48 2.93 -10.24
C ASP A 85 7.97 2.74 -9.96
N LEU A 86 7.67 1.91 -8.99
CA LEU A 86 6.29 1.73 -8.53
C LEU A 86 5.82 2.96 -7.76
N PRO A 87 4.53 3.33 -7.86
CA PRO A 87 3.96 4.38 -7.04
C PRO A 87 4.14 4.08 -5.53
N GLN A 88 4.39 5.11 -4.74
CA GLN A 88 4.60 4.96 -3.29
C GLN A 88 3.40 4.32 -2.56
N ASN A 89 2.20 4.51 -3.10
CA ASN A 89 0.96 3.92 -2.59
C ASN A 89 0.63 2.53 -3.16
N ALA A 90 1.57 1.91 -3.89
CA ALA A 90 1.37 0.54 -4.38
C ALA A 90 1.41 -0.46 -3.22
N SER A 91 0.43 -1.37 -3.17
CA SER A 91 0.37 -2.44 -2.17
C SER A 91 1.48 -3.49 -2.37
N LEU A 92 1.89 -3.70 -3.62
CA LEU A 92 3.00 -4.56 -3.97
C LEU A 92 4.23 -3.68 -4.24
N ARG A 93 5.27 -3.87 -3.45
CA ARG A 93 6.52 -3.08 -3.56
C ARG A 93 7.68 -4.00 -3.89
N TYR A 94 8.43 -3.66 -4.93
CA TYR A 94 9.67 -4.33 -5.28
C TYR A 94 10.61 -3.37 -6.02
N ASP A 95 11.89 -3.44 -5.63
CA ASP A 95 12.99 -2.73 -6.30
C ASP A 95 13.70 -3.66 -7.30
N MET A 96 13.60 -4.98 -7.06
CA MET A 96 14.20 -6.00 -7.88
C MET A 96 13.28 -7.21 -7.99
N LEU A 97 13.08 -7.69 -9.20
CA LEU A 97 12.39 -8.94 -9.51
C LEU A 97 13.41 -9.94 -10.05
N VAL A 98 13.60 -11.05 -9.35
CA VAL A 98 14.47 -12.15 -9.76
C VAL A 98 13.62 -13.25 -10.40
N ALA A 99 14.12 -13.86 -11.45
CA ALA A 99 13.43 -14.91 -12.17
C ALA A 99 13.17 -16.14 -11.28
N MET A 100 11.92 -16.55 -11.18
CA MET A 100 11.50 -17.73 -10.43
C MET A 100 11.98 -19.03 -11.07
N SER A 101 12.33 -19.02 -12.36
CA SER A 101 12.89 -20.14 -13.10
C SER A 101 14.25 -20.63 -12.58
N GLY A 102 14.94 -19.84 -11.73
CA GLY A 102 16.17 -20.27 -11.05
C GLY A 102 15.93 -21.08 -9.78
N MET A 103 14.70 -21.22 -9.34
CA MET A 103 14.37 -22.03 -8.15
C MET A 103 14.47 -23.51 -8.43
N ASP A 104 14.75 -24.28 -7.37
CA ASP A 104 14.75 -25.73 -7.43
C ASP A 104 13.39 -26.26 -7.89
N PRO A 105 13.35 -27.13 -8.91
CA PRO A 105 12.12 -27.76 -9.39
C PRO A 105 11.33 -28.51 -8.31
N GLU A 106 11.99 -29.11 -7.31
CA GLU A 106 11.32 -29.77 -6.20
C GLU A 106 10.56 -28.75 -5.33
N SER A 107 11.14 -27.55 -5.13
CA SER A 107 10.49 -26.46 -4.40
C SER A 107 9.27 -25.90 -5.16
N LEU A 108 9.37 -25.79 -6.48
CA LEU A 108 8.26 -25.33 -7.33
C LEU A 108 7.09 -26.34 -7.41
N ASN A 109 7.38 -27.64 -7.29
CA ASN A 109 6.38 -28.70 -7.33
C ASN A 109 5.86 -29.09 -5.94
N ASN A 110 6.37 -28.48 -4.87
CA ASN A 110 5.91 -28.76 -3.52
C ASN A 110 4.62 -27.99 -3.19
N TRP A 111 3.51 -28.66 -3.32
CA TRP A 111 2.17 -28.08 -3.11
C TRP A 111 1.80 -27.90 -1.62
N LEU A 112 2.51 -28.50 -0.69
CA LEU A 112 2.23 -28.42 0.75
C LEU A 112 3.32 -27.72 1.57
N GLY A 113 4.50 -27.58 1.02
CA GLY A 113 5.68 -27.17 1.82
C GLY A 113 5.97 -25.69 1.81
N ASN A 114 5.26 -24.86 1.05
CA ASN A 114 5.67 -23.50 0.83
C ASN A 114 4.48 -22.54 0.70
N ASP A 115 4.10 -21.94 1.81
CA ASP A 115 3.04 -20.93 1.91
C ASP A 115 3.52 -19.49 1.58
N ARG A 116 4.76 -19.33 1.11
CA ARG A 116 5.38 -18.02 0.80
C ARG A 116 5.05 -17.51 -0.60
N TYR A 117 4.42 -18.33 -1.45
CA TYR A 117 4.06 -17.94 -2.80
C TYR A 117 2.72 -17.20 -2.82
N ALA A 118 2.70 -16.03 -3.46
CA ALA A 118 1.47 -15.32 -3.78
C ALA A 118 1.09 -15.61 -5.24
N GLY A 119 -0.04 -16.28 -5.45
CA GLY A 119 -0.57 -16.58 -6.78
C GLY A 119 -1.57 -15.51 -7.24
N TYR A 120 -1.30 -14.92 -8.40
CA TYR A 120 -2.21 -13.97 -9.04
C TYR A 120 -2.67 -14.52 -10.39
N VAL A 121 -3.95 -14.42 -10.67
CA VAL A 121 -4.52 -14.89 -11.92
C VAL A 121 -5.35 -13.80 -12.57
N ARG A 122 -5.22 -13.66 -13.89
CA ARG A 122 -6.08 -12.80 -14.69
C ARG A 122 -7.18 -13.63 -15.32
N LEU A 123 -8.42 -13.34 -14.96
CA LEU A 123 -9.58 -14.05 -15.51
C LEU A 123 -9.89 -13.55 -16.92
N SER A 124 -10.36 -14.46 -17.78
CA SER A 124 -10.90 -14.09 -19.08
C SER A 124 -12.19 -13.26 -18.92
N PRO A 125 -12.53 -12.40 -19.90
CA PRO A 125 -13.76 -11.63 -19.84
C PRO A 125 -14.98 -12.53 -19.67
N GLY A 126 -15.86 -12.16 -18.72
CA GLY A 126 -17.08 -12.91 -18.40
C GLY A 126 -16.90 -14.09 -17.42
N VAL A 127 -15.67 -14.43 -17.02
CA VAL A 127 -15.42 -15.45 -16.00
C VAL A 127 -15.43 -14.80 -14.62
N THR A 128 -16.19 -15.38 -13.69
CA THR A 128 -16.24 -14.93 -12.29
C THR A 128 -15.43 -15.88 -11.39
N PRO A 129 -14.90 -15.42 -10.25
CA PRO A 129 -14.23 -16.29 -9.29
C PRO A 129 -15.06 -17.50 -8.88
N ASP A 130 -16.36 -17.31 -8.68
CA ASP A 130 -17.28 -18.38 -8.26
C ASP A 130 -17.43 -19.45 -9.33
N SER A 131 -17.38 -19.10 -10.62
CA SER A 131 -17.47 -20.07 -11.72
C SER A 131 -16.27 -21.01 -11.78
N LEU A 132 -15.13 -20.64 -11.19
CA LEU A 132 -13.90 -21.45 -11.15
C LEU A 132 -13.80 -22.32 -9.90
N THR A 133 -14.67 -22.14 -8.92
CA THR A 133 -14.65 -22.91 -7.67
C THR A 133 -14.62 -24.44 -7.90
N PRO A 134 -15.43 -25.04 -8.80
CA PRO A 134 -15.34 -26.47 -9.06
C PRO A 134 -13.99 -26.90 -9.66
N ALA A 135 -13.45 -26.13 -10.60
CA ALA A 135 -12.17 -26.45 -11.22
C ALA A 135 -10.99 -26.33 -10.21
N ILE A 136 -11.05 -25.35 -9.31
CA ILE A 136 -10.08 -25.19 -8.22
C ILE A 136 -10.19 -26.36 -7.24
N HIS A 137 -11.39 -26.79 -6.91
CA HIS A 137 -11.60 -27.95 -6.07
C HIS A 137 -11.03 -29.23 -6.68
N ASP A 138 -11.29 -29.48 -7.96
CA ASP A 138 -10.73 -30.61 -8.68
C ASP A 138 -9.19 -30.55 -8.77
N MET A 139 -8.62 -29.37 -8.94
CA MET A 139 -7.18 -29.14 -8.88
C MET A 139 -6.65 -29.53 -7.48
N THR A 140 -7.32 -29.09 -6.44
CA THR A 140 -6.92 -29.39 -5.05
C THR A 140 -6.92 -30.90 -4.78
N LEU A 141 -7.95 -31.61 -5.25
CA LEU A 141 -8.05 -33.07 -5.12
C LEU A 141 -6.95 -33.83 -5.89
N ARG A 142 -6.49 -33.29 -7.02
CA ARG A 142 -5.42 -33.92 -7.81
C ARG A 142 -4.02 -33.78 -7.19
N HIS A 143 -3.78 -32.71 -6.48
CA HIS A 143 -2.46 -32.38 -5.95
C HIS A 143 -2.32 -32.62 -4.45
N HIS A 144 -3.42 -32.88 -3.75
CA HIS A 144 -3.42 -33.08 -2.30
C HIS A 144 -4.23 -34.31 -1.92
N ASP A 145 -3.66 -35.14 -1.06
CA ASP A 145 -4.41 -36.19 -0.36
C ASP A 145 -5.22 -35.56 0.79
N GLN A 146 -6.48 -35.22 0.48
CA GLN A 146 -7.40 -34.61 1.44
C GLN A 146 -7.69 -35.48 2.66
N GLU A 147 -7.65 -36.82 2.51
CA GLU A 147 -7.88 -37.74 3.63
C GLU A 147 -6.70 -37.71 4.60
N ALA A 148 -5.47 -37.73 4.08
CA ALA A 148 -4.27 -37.60 4.88
C ALA A 148 -4.21 -36.24 5.61
N LEU A 149 -4.59 -35.16 4.93
CA LEU A 149 -4.68 -33.84 5.55
C LEU A 149 -5.71 -33.78 6.67
N ARG A 150 -6.92 -34.30 6.47
CA ARG A 150 -7.95 -34.34 7.51
C ARG A 150 -7.54 -35.19 8.72
N LYS A 151 -6.86 -36.32 8.49
CA LYS A 151 -6.30 -37.13 9.58
C LYS A 151 -5.26 -36.37 10.40
N SER A 152 -4.53 -35.44 9.76
CA SER A 152 -3.56 -34.56 10.41
C SER A 152 -4.20 -33.30 11.00
N GLY A 153 -5.53 -33.13 10.93
CA GLY A 153 -6.25 -31.98 11.47
C GLY A 153 -6.25 -30.74 10.58
N TYR A 154 -5.87 -30.88 9.30
CA TYR A 154 -5.85 -29.76 8.35
C TYR A 154 -6.93 -29.91 7.28
N GLU A 155 -7.51 -28.80 6.90
CA GLU A 155 -8.37 -28.70 5.72
C GLU A 155 -7.80 -27.60 4.81
N LEU A 156 -7.45 -27.97 3.57
CA LEU A 156 -6.88 -27.05 2.62
C LEU A 156 -7.89 -26.69 1.54
N THR A 157 -8.19 -25.41 1.40
CA THR A 157 -9.10 -24.88 0.41
C THR A 157 -8.48 -23.66 -0.26
N TYR A 158 -8.41 -23.67 -1.57
CA TYR A 158 -8.01 -22.49 -2.34
C TYR A 158 -9.23 -21.69 -2.77
N THR A 159 -9.16 -20.37 -2.59
CA THR A 159 -10.23 -19.44 -3.00
C THR A 159 -9.63 -18.28 -3.78
N LEU A 160 -10.33 -17.83 -4.81
CA LEU A 160 -9.97 -16.62 -5.54
C LEU A 160 -10.61 -15.40 -4.86
N ARG A 161 -9.82 -14.37 -4.67
CA ARG A 161 -10.28 -13.08 -4.14
C ARG A 161 -9.94 -11.96 -5.12
N PRO A 162 -10.84 -11.00 -5.35
CA PRO A 162 -10.53 -9.82 -6.13
C PRO A 162 -9.31 -9.08 -5.55
N LEU A 163 -8.38 -8.67 -6.40
CA LEU A 163 -7.16 -7.98 -5.98
C LEU A 163 -7.46 -6.69 -5.19
N LEU A 164 -8.49 -5.95 -5.59
CA LEU A 164 -8.93 -4.73 -4.91
C LEU A 164 -9.40 -4.97 -3.46
N ASP A 165 -9.91 -6.17 -3.18
CA ASP A 165 -10.39 -6.53 -1.84
C ASP A 165 -9.26 -6.95 -0.90
N LEU A 166 -8.10 -7.33 -1.45
CA LEU A 166 -6.96 -7.82 -0.67
C LEU A 166 -6.45 -6.78 0.33
N HIS A 167 -6.36 -5.52 -0.09
CA HIS A 167 -5.90 -4.43 0.76
C HIS A 167 -7.04 -3.89 1.66
N SER A 168 -8.20 -3.59 1.08
CA SER A 168 -9.30 -2.94 1.79
C SER A 168 -9.99 -3.84 2.83
N LYS A 169 -9.97 -5.16 2.62
CA LYS A 169 -10.58 -6.16 3.52
C LYS A 169 -9.56 -6.90 4.40
N ALA A 170 -8.29 -6.55 4.34
CA ALA A 170 -7.30 -7.05 5.29
C ALA A 170 -7.72 -6.65 6.71
N GLY A 171 -7.84 -7.61 7.61
CA GLY A 171 -8.33 -7.37 8.97
C GLY A 171 -7.53 -6.30 9.72
N GLU A 172 -6.24 -6.23 9.47
CA GLU A 172 -5.34 -5.22 10.03
C GLU A 172 -5.69 -3.80 9.58
N VAL A 173 -5.96 -3.59 8.28
CA VAL A 173 -6.35 -2.29 7.74
C VAL A 173 -7.71 -1.85 8.30
N LYS A 174 -8.66 -2.77 8.38
CA LYS A 174 -9.98 -2.49 8.98
C LYS A 174 -9.85 -2.08 10.45
N ASN A 175 -9.06 -2.80 11.23
CA ASN A 175 -8.83 -2.48 12.64
C ASN A 175 -8.12 -1.14 12.81
N MET A 176 -7.12 -0.84 11.98
CA MET A 176 -6.42 0.43 11.99
C MET A 176 -7.36 1.60 11.64
N VAL A 177 -8.18 1.48 10.60
CA VAL A 177 -9.17 2.49 10.23
C VAL A 177 -10.20 2.70 11.34
N MET A 178 -10.65 1.62 11.98
CA MET A 178 -11.57 1.71 13.12
C MET A 178 -10.93 2.43 14.32
N MET A 179 -9.68 2.11 14.68
CA MET A 179 -8.95 2.78 15.76
C MET A 179 -8.76 4.28 15.47
N LEU A 180 -8.34 4.62 14.25
CA LEU A 180 -8.18 6.01 13.82
C LEU A 180 -9.51 6.74 13.82
N GLY A 181 -10.59 6.10 13.42
CA GLY A 181 -11.94 6.65 13.47
C GLY A 181 -12.40 6.97 14.90
N ILE A 182 -12.18 6.06 15.84
CA ILE A 182 -12.48 6.28 17.26
C ILE A 182 -11.67 7.45 17.82
N LEU A 183 -10.37 7.50 17.51
CA LEU A 183 -9.49 8.59 17.95
C LEU A 183 -9.94 9.93 17.36
N ALA A 184 -10.24 9.98 16.07
CA ALA A 184 -10.75 11.18 15.40
C ALA A 184 -12.08 11.66 16.03
N PHE A 185 -13.00 10.73 16.33
CA PHE A 185 -14.25 11.04 17.00
C PHE A 185 -14.02 11.59 18.41
N ALA A 186 -13.12 11.02 19.20
CA ALA A 186 -12.79 11.51 20.54
C ALA A 186 -12.19 12.92 20.51
N LEU A 187 -11.29 13.20 19.55
CA LEU A 187 -10.73 14.53 19.34
C LEU A 187 -11.80 15.54 18.93
N LEU A 188 -12.67 15.17 18.00
CA LEU A 188 -13.79 16.02 17.58
C LEU A 188 -14.72 16.32 18.74
N PHE A 189 -15.08 15.31 19.54
CA PHE A 189 -15.92 15.47 20.72
C PHE A 189 -15.29 16.43 21.72
N THR A 190 -14.00 16.28 22.01
CA THR A 190 -13.25 17.17 22.91
C THR A 190 -13.23 18.61 22.38
N ALA A 191 -13.02 18.79 21.07
CA ALA A 191 -13.04 20.10 20.43
C ALA A 191 -14.41 20.78 20.55
N ILE A 192 -15.50 20.03 20.31
CA ILE A 192 -16.87 20.51 20.45
C ILE A 192 -17.14 20.93 21.91
N MET A 193 -16.78 20.09 22.88
CA MET A 193 -16.97 20.41 24.31
C MET A 193 -16.19 21.65 24.72
N ASN A 194 -14.96 21.79 24.27
CA ASN A 194 -14.14 22.97 24.51
C ASN A 194 -14.77 24.24 23.91
N TYR A 195 -15.27 24.14 22.67
CA TYR A 195 -15.98 25.24 22.02
C TYR A 195 -17.25 25.65 22.80
N ILE A 196 -18.05 24.67 23.25
CA ILE A 196 -19.26 24.92 24.05
C ILE A 196 -18.90 25.66 25.35
N LEU A 197 -17.87 25.21 26.08
CA LEU A 197 -17.41 25.83 27.31
C LEU A 197 -16.98 27.29 27.12
N ILE A 198 -16.20 27.55 26.05
CA ILE A 198 -15.76 28.90 25.70
C ILE A 198 -16.97 29.78 25.33
N THR A 199 -17.91 29.24 24.56
CA THR A 199 -19.13 29.94 24.12
C THR A 199 -20.01 30.31 25.32
N ILE A 200 -20.24 29.39 26.26
CA ILE A 200 -21.01 29.63 27.47
C ILE A 200 -20.32 30.72 28.32
N SER A 201 -19.01 30.62 28.52
CA SER A 201 -18.24 31.63 29.25
C SER A 201 -18.32 33.03 28.61
N SER A 202 -18.30 33.06 27.26
CA SER A 202 -18.43 34.30 26.47
C SER A 202 -19.82 34.92 26.59
N ILE A 203 -20.90 34.12 26.63
CA ILE A 203 -22.28 34.59 26.73
C ILE A 203 -22.49 35.38 28.03
N VAL A 204 -21.93 34.91 29.14
CA VAL A 204 -22.03 35.61 30.45
C VAL A 204 -21.44 37.02 30.37
N ASN A 205 -20.30 37.18 29.71
CA ASN A 205 -19.65 38.49 29.55
C ASN A 205 -20.40 39.38 28.56
N ARG A 206 -21.03 38.80 27.53
CA ARG A 206 -21.80 39.53 26.48
C ARG A 206 -23.21 39.93 26.90
N THR A 207 -23.72 39.42 28.02
CA THR A 207 -25.06 39.76 28.49
C THR A 207 -25.21 41.27 28.66
N LYS A 208 -24.17 41.97 29.09
CA LYS A 208 -24.16 43.45 29.23
C LYS A 208 -24.23 44.15 27.87
N GLU A 209 -23.47 43.68 26.88
CA GLU A 209 -23.47 44.24 25.50
C GLU A 209 -24.83 44.06 24.85
N VAL A 210 -25.39 42.84 24.93
CA VAL A 210 -26.72 42.52 24.43
C VAL A 210 -27.80 43.40 25.07
N ALA A 211 -27.73 43.62 26.39
CA ALA A 211 -28.64 44.48 27.10
C ALA A 211 -28.57 45.94 26.60
N VAL A 212 -27.35 46.44 26.38
CA VAL A 212 -27.11 47.77 25.80
C VAL A 212 -27.69 47.87 24.38
N HIS A 213 -27.41 46.93 23.50
CA HIS A 213 -27.95 46.90 22.15
C HIS A 213 -29.50 46.85 22.12
N LYS A 214 -30.06 46.06 23.07
CA LYS A 214 -31.54 45.99 23.20
C LYS A 214 -32.14 47.27 23.72
N SER A 215 -31.43 47.99 24.58
CA SER A 215 -31.85 49.33 25.07
C SER A 215 -31.84 50.41 23.98
N TYR A 216 -31.01 50.25 22.94
CA TYR A 216 -30.95 51.09 21.75
C TYR A 216 -31.88 50.63 20.62
N GLY A 217 -32.76 49.65 20.87
CA GLY A 217 -33.77 49.19 19.92
C GLY A 217 -33.31 48.16 18.92
N ALA A 218 -32.21 47.47 19.15
CA ALA A 218 -31.79 46.37 18.29
C ALA A 218 -32.81 45.23 18.33
N SER A 219 -33.20 44.70 17.18
CA SER A 219 -34.06 43.53 17.05
C SER A 219 -33.32 42.24 17.39
N GLU A 220 -34.06 41.23 17.82
CA GLU A 220 -33.47 39.90 18.07
C GLU A 220 -32.76 39.36 16.84
N THR A 221 -33.25 39.62 15.65
CA THR A 221 -32.65 39.24 14.37
C THR A 221 -31.25 39.83 14.18
N ASN A 222 -31.04 41.10 14.60
CA ASN A 222 -29.76 41.76 14.48
C ASN A 222 -28.72 41.13 15.41
N ILE A 223 -29.12 40.74 16.63
CA ILE A 223 -28.24 40.07 17.60
C ILE A 223 -27.84 38.67 17.14
N HIS A 224 -28.83 37.92 16.60
CA HIS A 224 -28.53 36.60 16.02
C HIS A 224 -27.60 36.71 14.79
N SER A 225 -27.77 37.66 13.93
CA SER A 225 -26.91 37.90 12.77
C SER A 225 -25.48 38.25 13.19
N MET A 226 -25.32 39.05 14.23
CA MET A 226 -23.98 39.40 14.76
C MET A 226 -23.24 38.17 15.30
N VAL A 227 -23.92 37.33 16.10
CA VAL A 227 -23.32 36.09 16.65
C VAL A 227 -23.01 35.10 15.54
N LEU A 228 -23.91 34.97 14.56
CA LEU A 228 -23.73 34.09 13.42
C LEU A 228 -22.53 34.50 12.57
N SER A 229 -22.40 35.80 12.26
CA SER A 229 -21.27 36.32 11.47
C SER A 229 -19.93 36.09 12.16
N GLU A 230 -19.86 36.30 13.48
CA GLU A 230 -18.65 36.06 14.26
C GLU A 230 -18.25 34.57 14.26
N THR A 231 -19.24 33.69 14.48
CA THR A 231 -19.02 32.24 14.41
C THR A 231 -18.53 31.80 13.02
N LEU A 232 -19.08 32.37 11.97
CA LEU A 232 -18.71 32.07 10.58
C LEU A 232 -17.28 32.52 10.29
N VAL A 233 -16.85 33.68 10.76
CA VAL A 233 -15.47 34.16 10.64
C VAL A 233 -14.50 33.21 11.35
N HIS A 234 -14.81 32.81 12.58
CA HIS A 234 -13.96 31.83 13.32
C HIS A 234 -13.87 30.50 12.58
N MET A 235 -14.97 30.00 12.01
CA MET A 235 -15.00 28.75 11.28
C MET A 235 -14.14 28.84 10.00
N VAL A 236 -14.23 29.92 9.24
CA VAL A 236 -13.40 30.13 8.04
C VAL A 236 -11.91 30.21 8.42
N CYS A 237 -11.56 30.96 9.46
CA CYS A 237 -10.18 31.02 9.92
C CYS A 237 -9.65 29.64 10.37
N SER A 238 -10.46 28.87 11.09
CA SER A 238 -10.08 27.51 11.52
C SER A 238 -9.85 26.56 10.36
N ILE A 239 -10.71 26.64 9.31
CA ILE A 239 -10.55 25.84 8.09
C ILE A 239 -9.26 26.24 7.37
N MET A 240 -8.94 27.52 7.23
CA MET A 240 -7.72 27.97 6.58
C MET A 240 -6.46 27.47 7.34
N VAL A 241 -6.45 27.58 8.66
CA VAL A 241 -5.36 27.07 9.48
C VAL A 241 -5.22 25.55 9.35
N SER A 242 -6.34 24.82 9.35
CA SER A 242 -6.33 23.37 9.17
C SER A 242 -5.76 22.95 7.80
N ILE A 243 -6.15 23.61 6.73
CA ILE A 243 -5.61 23.35 5.38
C ILE A 243 -4.10 23.66 5.35
N PHE A 244 -3.69 24.77 5.96
CA PHE A 244 -2.27 25.13 6.04
C PHE A 244 -1.45 24.09 6.79
N LEU A 245 -1.95 23.60 7.94
CA LEU A 245 -1.29 22.55 8.71
C LEU A 245 -1.21 21.22 7.96
N ILE A 246 -2.28 20.82 7.27
CA ILE A 246 -2.28 19.62 6.42
C ILE A 246 -1.20 19.75 5.33
N PHE A 247 -1.11 20.91 4.69
CA PHE A 247 -0.10 21.15 3.66
C PHE A 247 1.33 21.09 4.23
N LEU A 248 1.54 21.65 5.41
CA LEU A 248 2.84 21.65 6.10
C LEU A 248 3.26 20.25 6.56
N CYS A 249 2.31 19.41 6.99
CA CYS A 249 2.57 18.05 7.46
C CYS A 249 2.51 16.99 6.35
N ARG A 250 2.22 17.42 5.12
CA ARG A 250 2.01 16.50 3.99
C ARG A 250 3.17 15.53 3.79
N ASP A 251 4.39 16.03 3.80
CA ASP A 251 5.57 15.22 3.52
C ASP A 251 5.82 14.19 4.64
N ILE A 252 5.53 14.55 5.88
CA ILE A 252 5.61 13.63 7.03
C ILE A 252 4.57 12.51 6.92
N ILE A 253 3.38 12.82 6.40
CA ILE A 253 2.28 11.85 6.24
C ILE A 253 2.58 10.89 5.08
N TYR A 254 3.30 11.33 4.05
CA TYR A 254 3.68 10.47 2.93
C TYR A 254 4.85 9.53 3.25
N ASP A 255 5.67 9.85 4.24
CA ASP A 255 6.81 9.03 4.68
C ASP A 255 6.45 7.96 5.74
N LEU A 256 5.21 7.99 6.25
CA LEU A 256 4.63 7.01 7.18
C LEU A 256 3.92 5.88 6.43
#